data_157d55e43eeba07a33b4a53c82c0007c
#
_entry.id   157d55e43eeba07a33b4a53c82c0007c
#
_cell.length_a   1.000
_cell.length_b   1.000
_cell.length_c   1.000
_cell.angle_alpha   90.00
_cell.angle_beta   90.00
_cell.angle_gamma   90.00
#
_symmetry.space_group_name_H-M   'P 1'
#
loop_
_entity.id
_entity.type
_entity.pdbx_description
1 polymer ?
#
loop_
_entity_poly.entity_id
_entity_poly.type
_entity_poly.pdbx_seq_one_letter_code
_entity_poly.pdbx_strand_id
1 'polypeptide(L)'
;MLTRTHISAFVGLTIVAWLLALWIQGQPLLSLSFIRPFGIVVGLVGGVAAVFNKWAWAWPIFRGWFVDRPDLRGTWKATLLSDWIDPSTGNRVDPIVGYVVVRQTLASLSVRLMTAESRSHSISHGITKESDEIFRVAVVYRNEPEIELQGKRSEIHHGSLWLEILGEGPKCMKGHYWTDRGTRGGMQLCDRVRRCFDCYEYAHDAFNCPETSLENESQKGAEGTCP
;
A
#
# COMPACT_ATOMS: atom_id res chain seq x y z
N MET A 1 10.87 1.32 -0.26
CA MET A 1 12.13 1.38 -1.04
C MET A 1 13.03 0.23 -0.63
N LEU A 2 13.80 -0.34 -1.56
CA LEU A 2 14.79 -1.36 -1.24
C LEU A 2 15.95 -0.72 -0.46
N THR A 3 16.34 -1.32 0.63
CA THR A 3 17.49 -0.88 1.43
C THR A 3 18.80 -1.39 0.84
N ARG A 4 19.94 -0.81 1.23
CA ARG A 4 21.26 -1.30 0.83
C ARG A 4 21.46 -2.77 1.21
N THR A 5 20.90 -3.19 2.34
CA THR A 5 20.93 -4.59 2.82
C THR A 5 20.26 -5.54 1.83
N HIS A 6 19.07 -5.18 1.31
CA HIS A 6 18.39 -6.00 0.31
C HIS A 6 19.18 -6.15 -0.98
N ILE A 7 19.75 -5.04 -1.47
CA ILE A 7 20.58 -5.05 -2.69
C ILE A 7 21.81 -5.95 -2.49
N SER A 8 22.52 -5.77 -1.37
CA SER A 8 23.72 -6.58 -1.06
C SER A 8 23.39 -8.06 -0.92
N ALA A 9 22.24 -8.39 -0.31
CA ALA A 9 21.79 -9.79 -0.18
C ALA A 9 21.49 -10.41 -1.55
N PHE A 10 20.81 -9.71 -2.44
CA PHE A 10 20.52 -10.21 -3.79
C PHE A 10 21.78 -10.32 -4.65
N VAL A 11 22.71 -9.38 -4.56
CA VAL A 11 24.00 -9.48 -5.24
C VAL A 11 24.80 -10.68 -4.72
N GLY A 12 24.89 -10.83 -3.40
CA GLY A 12 25.56 -12.00 -2.80
C GLY A 12 24.93 -13.33 -3.21
N LEU A 13 23.60 -13.41 -3.19
CA LEU A 13 22.86 -14.60 -3.65
C LEU A 13 23.16 -14.91 -5.13
N THR A 14 23.22 -13.89 -5.98
CA THR A 14 23.55 -14.07 -7.40
C THR A 14 24.95 -14.63 -7.58
N ILE A 15 25.94 -14.11 -6.85
CA ILE A 15 27.33 -14.57 -6.91
C ILE A 15 27.41 -16.03 -6.43
N VAL A 16 26.82 -16.35 -5.30
CA VAL A 16 26.81 -17.71 -4.75
C VAL A 16 26.14 -18.69 -5.68
N ALA A 17 24.96 -18.34 -6.22
CA ALA A 17 24.22 -19.18 -7.15
C ALA A 17 25.02 -19.42 -8.45
N TRP A 18 25.74 -18.40 -8.92
CA TRP A 18 26.57 -18.51 -10.11
C TRP A 18 27.78 -19.39 -9.87
N LEU A 19 28.51 -19.21 -8.77
CA LEU A 19 29.64 -20.09 -8.40
C LEU A 19 29.20 -21.55 -8.23
N LEU A 20 28.05 -21.78 -7.61
CA LEU A 20 27.47 -23.10 -7.47
C LEU A 20 27.11 -23.72 -8.83
N ALA A 21 26.55 -22.96 -9.74
CA ALA A 21 26.22 -23.42 -11.09
C ALA A 21 27.51 -23.81 -11.89
N LEU A 22 28.56 -23.04 -11.76
CA LEU A 22 29.87 -23.38 -12.36
C LEU A 22 30.46 -24.65 -11.77
N TRP A 23 30.38 -24.80 -10.45
CA TRP A 23 30.89 -26.02 -9.77
C TRP A 23 30.13 -27.27 -10.21
N ILE A 24 28.78 -27.21 -10.27
CA ILE A 24 27.95 -28.35 -10.73
C ILE A 24 28.25 -28.71 -12.18
N GLN A 25 28.54 -27.72 -13.05
CA GLN A 25 28.85 -27.98 -14.47
C GLN A 25 30.32 -28.34 -14.73
N GLY A 26 31.16 -28.35 -13.69
CA GLY A 26 32.60 -28.66 -13.83
C GLY A 26 33.35 -27.65 -14.73
N GLN A 27 32.87 -26.43 -14.87
CA GLN A 27 33.45 -25.42 -15.75
C GLN A 27 34.62 -24.71 -15.08
N PRO A 28 35.76 -24.54 -15.76
CA PRO A 28 36.89 -23.79 -15.22
C PRO A 28 36.55 -22.28 -15.17
N LEU A 29 36.89 -21.62 -14.05
CA LEU A 29 36.63 -20.21 -13.81
C LEU A 29 37.31 -19.24 -14.82
N LEU A 30 38.34 -19.69 -15.54
CA LEU A 30 39.14 -18.88 -16.46
C LEU A 30 38.83 -19.13 -17.95
N SER A 31 37.70 -19.74 -18.28
CA SER A 31 37.29 -19.97 -19.67
C SER A 31 36.08 -19.14 -20.05
N LEU A 32 35.90 -18.75 -21.33
CA LEU A 32 34.73 -18.03 -21.80
C LEU A 32 33.39 -18.78 -21.54
N SER A 33 33.47 -20.08 -21.29
CA SER A 33 32.31 -20.91 -20.94
C SER A 33 31.73 -20.57 -19.56
N PHE A 34 32.44 -19.85 -18.69
CA PHE A 34 31.91 -19.43 -17.39
C PHE A 34 30.67 -18.49 -17.49
N ILE A 35 30.45 -17.85 -18.65
CA ILE A 35 29.28 -16.98 -18.88
C ILE A 35 28.00 -17.79 -19.15
N ARG A 36 28.11 -19.06 -19.59
CA ARG A 36 26.93 -19.86 -19.98
C ARG A 36 25.83 -19.97 -18.90
N PRO A 37 26.12 -20.22 -17.62
CA PRO A 37 25.07 -20.31 -16.61
C PRO A 37 24.51 -18.97 -16.19
N PHE A 38 25.10 -17.84 -16.61
CA PHE A 38 24.74 -16.51 -16.16
C PHE A 38 23.27 -16.17 -16.41
N GLY A 39 22.74 -16.46 -17.61
CA GLY A 39 21.34 -16.18 -17.94
C GLY A 39 20.35 -16.96 -17.05
N ILE A 40 20.66 -18.23 -16.78
CA ILE A 40 19.83 -19.09 -15.93
C ILE A 40 19.85 -18.58 -14.48
N VAL A 41 21.03 -18.25 -13.96
CA VAL A 41 21.20 -17.76 -12.59
C VAL A 41 20.50 -16.44 -12.39
N VAL A 42 20.67 -15.48 -13.33
CA VAL A 42 20.00 -14.17 -13.27
C VAL A 42 18.47 -14.35 -13.34
N GLY A 43 17.97 -15.22 -14.21
CA GLY A 43 16.55 -15.54 -14.31
C GLY A 43 15.99 -16.13 -13.01
N LEU A 44 16.70 -17.09 -12.42
CA LEU A 44 16.30 -17.72 -11.15
C LEU A 44 16.28 -16.71 -9.99
N VAL A 45 17.37 -15.95 -9.82
CA VAL A 45 17.49 -14.95 -8.76
C VAL A 45 16.46 -13.82 -8.96
N GLY A 46 16.24 -13.40 -10.20
CA GLY A 46 15.19 -12.43 -10.53
C GLY A 46 13.79 -12.93 -10.19
N GLY A 47 13.50 -14.20 -10.48
CA GLY A 47 12.25 -14.85 -10.08
C GLY A 47 12.07 -14.91 -8.57
N VAL A 48 13.11 -15.32 -7.83
CA VAL A 48 13.09 -15.33 -6.35
C VAL A 48 12.88 -13.92 -5.81
N ALA A 49 13.57 -12.92 -6.36
CA ALA A 49 13.41 -11.52 -5.96
C ALA A 49 11.99 -11.00 -6.24
N ALA A 50 11.37 -11.36 -7.36
CA ALA A 50 10.01 -10.99 -7.69
C ALA A 50 8.99 -11.61 -6.72
N VAL A 51 9.13 -12.90 -6.42
CA VAL A 51 8.29 -13.61 -5.43
C VAL A 51 8.48 -13.00 -4.05
N PHE A 52 9.73 -12.73 -3.65
CA PHE A 52 10.03 -12.08 -2.37
C PHE A 52 9.39 -10.68 -2.30
N ASN A 53 9.57 -9.85 -3.33
CA ASN A 53 8.98 -8.51 -3.39
C ASN A 53 7.45 -8.53 -3.29
N LYS A 54 6.79 -9.52 -3.88
CA LYS A 54 5.33 -9.55 -3.96
C LYS A 54 4.67 -10.16 -2.72
N TRP A 55 5.22 -11.24 -2.17
CA TRP A 55 4.57 -12.01 -1.11
C TRP A 55 5.44 -12.30 0.12
N ALA A 56 6.67 -12.82 -0.08
CA ALA A 56 7.46 -13.40 0.99
C ALA A 56 7.99 -12.36 1.98
N TRP A 57 8.15 -11.11 1.59
CA TRP A 57 8.61 -10.02 2.46
C TRP A 57 7.77 -9.84 3.72
N ALA A 58 6.49 -10.18 3.66
CA ALA A 58 5.56 -10.02 4.78
C ALA A 58 5.55 -11.22 5.74
N TRP A 59 6.29 -12.29 5.44
CA TRP A 59 6.35 -13.46 6.30
C TRP A 59 7.05 -13.14 7.63
N PRO A 60 6.57 -13.73 8.74
CA PRO A 60 7.11 -13.44 10.09
C PRO A 60 8.61 -13.68 10.20
N ILE A 61 9.15 -14.67 9.45
CA ILE A 61 10.56 -15.04 9.46
C ILE A 61 11.50 -13.91 9.02
N PHE A 62 11.01 -12.96 8.22
CA PHE A 62 11.83 -11.86 7.69
C PHE A 62 11.64 -10.54 8.47
N ARG A 63 10.65 -10.48 9.37
CA ARG A 63 10.33 -9.26 10.09
C ARG A 63 11.41 -8.88 11.10
N GLY A 64 11.68 -7.59 11.19
CA GLY A 64 12.59 -6.99 12.19
C GLY A 64 14.06 -7.04 11.82
N TRP A 65 14.56 -8.15 11.25
CA TRP A 65 15.98 -8.27 10.92
C TRP A 65 16.30 -8.04 9.44
N PHE A 66 15.42 -8.45 8.53
CA PHE A 66 15.63 -8.29 7.09
C PHE A 66 14.64 -7.29 6.48
N VAL A 67 13.39 -7.31 6.91
CA VAL A 67 12.34 -6.39 6.48
C VAL A 67 11.84 -5.60 7.68
N ASP A 68 12.29 -4.35 7.77
CA ASP A 68 11.87 -3.39 8.78
C ASP A 68 10.77 -2.50 8.19
N ARG A 69 9.56 -3.06 8.06
CA ARG A 69 8.37 -2.38 7.54
C ARG A 69 7.09 -3.00 8.05
N PRO A 70 6.10 -2.16 8.43
CA PRO A 70 4.77 -2.64 8.79
C PRO A 70 4.02 -3.14 7.54
N ASP A 71 3.23 -4.18 7.72
CA ASP A 71 2.28 -4.66 6.71
C ASP A 71 0.96 -3.94 6.85
N LEU A 72 0.68 -3.05 5.91
CA LEU A 72 -0.51 -2.18 5.90
C LEU A 72 -1.59 -2.67 4.93
N ARG A 73 -1.36 -3.78 4.22
CA ARG A 73 -2.25 -4.29 3.17
C ARG A 73 -3.67 -4.55 3.66
N GLY A 74 -4.62 -4.16 2.85
CA GLY A 74 -6.05 -4.36 3.11
C GLY A 74 -6.84 -3.06 3.03
N THR A 75 -8.07 -3.11 3.50
CA THR A 75 -8.96 -1.97 3.59
C THR A 75 -9.13 -1.56 5.04
N TRP A 76 -9.03 -0.27 5.28
CA TRP A 76 -9.15 0.36 6.59
C TRP A 76 -10.36 1.29 6.60
N LYS A 77 -11.15 1.25 7.67
CA LYS A 77 -12.17 2.27 7.91
C LYS A 77 -11.48 3.57 8.31
N ALA A 78 -11.78 4.64 7.60
CA ALA A 78 -11.20 5.96 7.80
C ALA A 78 -12.25 6.94 8.31
N THR A 79 -11.87 7.75 9.30
CA THR A 79 -12.66 8.90 9.76
C THR A 79 -11.85 10.15 9.51
N LEU A 80 -12.40 11.07 8.70
CA LEU A 80 -11.78 12.34 8.35
C LEU A 80 -12.48 13.46 9.10
N LEU A 81 -11.70 14.30 9.75
CA LEU A 81 -12.15 15.50 10.47
C LEU A 81 -11.62 16.72 9.71
N SER A 82 -12.47 17.35 8.88
CA SER A 82 -12.08 18.53 8.09
C SER A 82 -12.20 19.80 8.91
N ASP A 83 -11.32 20.77 8.66
CA ASP A 83 -11.43 22.14 9.18
C ASP A 83 -12.28 23.04 8.29
N TRP A 84 -12.79 22.52 7.17
CA TRP A 84 -13.62 23.26 6.24
C TRP A 84 -14.95 23.65 6.90
N ILE A 85 -15.30 24.93 6.71
CA ILE A 85 -16.57 25.50 7.20
C ILE A 85 -17.49 25.65 6.00
N ASP A 86 -18.67 25.08 6.08
CA ASP A 86 -19.69 25.22 5.04
C ASP A 86 -20.17 26.68 4.99
N PRO A 87 -19.98 27.39 3.87
CA PRO A 87 -20.42 28.82 3.76
C PRO A 87 -21.91 29.01 3.92
N SER A 88 -22.73 28.00 3.69
CA SER A 88 -24.19 28.08 3.78
C SER A 88 -24.70 27.95 5.22
N THR A 89 -24.02 27.17 6.05
CA THR A 89 -24.43 26.90 7.43
C THR A 89 -23.57 27.60 8.49
N GLY A 90 -22.34 28.00 8.11
CA GLY A 90 -21.34 28.53 9.04
C GLY A 90 -20.74 27.48 9.98
N ASN A 91 -21.07 26.21 9.80
CA ASN A 91 -20.60 25.10 10.65
C ASN A 91 -19.51 24.27 9.97
N ARG A 92 -18.71 23.60 10.78
CA ARG A 92 -17.81 22.56 10.27
C ARG A 92 -18.63 21.39 9.75
N VAL A 93 -18.12 20.73 8.70
CA VAL A 93 -18.72 19.47 8.23
C VAL A 93 -18.56 18.37 9.27
N ASP A 94 -19.57 17.51 9.32
CA ASP A 94 -19.53 16.33 10.15
C ASP A 94 -18.36 15.41 9.76
N PRO A 95 -17.90 14.53 10.67
CA PRO A 95 -16.87 13.56 10.36
C PRO A 95 -17.23 12.72 9.14
N ILE A 96 -16.34 12.72 8.13
CA ILE A 96 -16.54 11.98 6.89
C ILE A 96 -16.01 10.56 7.08
N VAL A 97 -16.89 9.57 6.89
CA VAL A 97 -16.50 8.16 6.87
C VAL A 97 -16.05 7.78 5.46
N GLY A 98 -14.91 7.14 5.37
CA GLY A 98 -14.37 6.61 4.12
C GLY A 98 -13.64 5.28 4.34
N TYR A 99 -13.12 4.73 3.25
CA TYR A 99 -12.37 3.48 3.27
C TYR A 99 -11.05 3.67 2.54
N VAL A 100 -9.95 3.36 3.24
CA VAL A 100 -8.61 3.46 2.67
C VAL A 100 -8.13 2.07 2.30
N VAL A 101 -7.94 1.84 1.01
CA VAL A 101 -7.37 0.60 0.47
C VAL A 101 -5.87 0.77 0.32
N VAL A 102 -5.11 -0.11 0.96
CA VAL A 102 -3.66 -0.15 0.89
C VAL A 102 -3.22 -1.41 0.17
N ARG A 103 -2.57 -1.25 -0.98
CA ARG A 103 -1.87 -2.31 -1.70
C ARG A 103 -0.37 -2.09 -1.54
N GLN A 104 0.33 -3.10 -1.07
CA GLN A 104 1.74 -2.97 -0.69
C GLN A 104 2.55 -4.18 -1.15
N THR A 105 3.72 -3.91 -1.70
CA THR A 105 4.81 -4.87 -1.89
C THR A 105 6.02 -4.42 -1.07
N LEU A 106 7.13 -5.14 -1.10
CA LEU A 106 8.36 -4.65 -0.48
C LEU A 106 8.80 -3.30 -1.06
N ALA A 107 8.70 -3.12 -2.37
CA ALA A 107 9.22 -1.95 -3.08
C ALA A 107 8.19 -0.85 -3.31
N SER A 108 6.89 -1.16 -3.30
CA SER A 108 5.83 -0.22 -3.66
C SER A 108 4.69 -0.18 -2.64
N LEU A 109 4.03 0.97 -2.60
CA LEU A 109 2.83 1.21 -1.81
C LEU A 109 1.83 1.96 -2.70
N SER A 110 0.58 1.56 -2.68
CA SER A 110 -0.52 2.29 -3.31
C SER A 110 -1.60 2.50 -2.26
N VAL A 111 -2.05 3.73 -2.15
CA VAL A 111 -3.09 4.14 -1.18
C VAL A 111 -4.23 4.77 -1.97
N ARG A 112 -5.44 4.27 -1.76
CA ARG A 112 -6.67 4.79 -2.35
C ARG A 112 -7.65 5.07 -1.22
N LEU A 113 -8.16 6.28 -1.14
CA LEU A 113 -9.30 6.61 -0.27
C LEU A 113 -10.57 6.63 -1.12
N MET A 114 -11.62 6.07 -0.60
CA MET A 114 -12.98 6.08 -1.16
C MET A 114 -13.92 6.67 -0.12
N THR A 115 -14.67 7.66 -0.50
CA THR A 115 -15.79 8.23 0.24
C THR A 115 -17.06 8.11 -0.60
N ALA A 116 -18.22 8.42 -0.04
CA ALA A 116 -19.47 8.43 -0.80
C ALA A 116 -19.48 9.44 -1.97
N GLU A 117 -18.62 10.49 -1.92
CA GLU A 117 -18.63 11.60 -2.87
C GLU A 117 -17.37 11.70 -3.73
N SER A 118 -16.31 10.95 -3.40
CA SER A 118 -15.03 11.09 -4.11
C SER A 118 -14.13 9.87 -3.95
N ARG A 119 -13.20 9.77 -4.89
CA ARG A 119 -12.09 8.79 -4.86
C ARG A 119 -10.78 9.52 -4.95
N SER A 120 -9.80 9.10 -4.15
CA SER A 120 -8.44 9.60 -4.30
C SER A 120 -7.46 8.45 -4.44
N HIS A 121 -6.41 8.69 -5.22
CA HIS A 121 -5.34 7.72 -5.44
C HIS A 121 -3.97 8.37 -5.22
N SER A 122 -3.06 7.59 -4.69
CA SER A 122 -1.69 8.05 -4.46
C SER A 122 -0.92 8.23 -5.77
N ILE A 123 -0.27 9.39 -5.91
CA ILE A 123 0.67 9.69 -7.00
C ILE A 123 2.10 9.36 -6.54
N SER A 124 2.42 9.73 -5.31
CA SER A 124 3.72 9.49 -4.70
C SER A 124 3.54 9.05 -3.25
N HIS A 125 4.46 8.25 -2.76
CA HIS A 125 4.40 7.71 -1.40
C HIS A 125 5.78 7.42 -0.84
N GLY A 126 5.88 7.44 0.48
CA GLY A 126 7.05 7.00 1.22
C GLY A 126 6.65 6.39 2.56
N ILE A 127 7.40 5.38 2.98
CA ILE A 127 7.37 4.87 4.36
C ILE A 127 8.76 5.12 4.92
N THR A 128 8.82 5.89 5.99
CA THR A 128 10.05 6.19 6.72
C THR A 128 9.94 5.67 8.14
N LYS A 129 11.05 5.19 8.69
CA LYS A 129 11.19 4.93 10.12
C LYS A 129 12.04 6.05 10.67
N GLU A 130 11.52 6.75 11.64
CA GLU A 130 12.25 7.85 12.28
C GLU A 130 13.10 7.36 13.47
N SER A 131 13.88 8.27 14.05
CA SER A 131 14.79 7.95 15.18
C SER A 131 14.06 7.51 16.45
N ASP A 132 12.76 7.81 16.56
CA ASP A 132 11.86 7.37 17.62
C ASP A 132 11.25 5.97 17.38
N GLU A 133 11.73 5.28 16.32
CA GLU A 133 11.26 3.97 15.87
C GLU A 133 9.80 3.94 15.36
N ILE A 134 9.15 5.08 15.25
CA ILE A 134 7.79 5.20 14.70
C ILE A 134 7.88 5.20 13.18
N PHE A 135 7.05 4.36 12.56
CA PHE A 135 6.89 4.39 11.11
C PHE A 135 5.91 5.49 10.71
N ARG A 136 6.28 6.22 9.67
CA ARG A 136 5.44 7.27 9.08
C ARG A 136 5.21 7.00 7.60
N VAL A 137 3.97 7.17 7.18
CA VAL A 137 3.56 7.10 5.77
C VAL A 137 3.26 8.50 5.30
N ALA A 138 3.98 8.94 4.28
CA ALA A 138 3.69 10.16 3.54
C ALA A 138 3.12 9.80 2.17
N VAL A 139 2.03 10.42 1.78
CA VAL A 139 1.36 10.18 0.50
C VAL A 139 1.00 11.51 -0.13
N VAL A 140 1.35 11.69 -1.39
CA VAL A 140 0.77 12.72 -2.26
C VAL A 140 -0.31 12.06 -3.08
N TYR A 141 -1.50 12.64 -3.11
CA TYR A 141 -2.66 12.07 -3.79
C TYR A 141 -3.36 13.08 -4.69
N ARG A 142 -4.10 12.56 -5.66
CA ARG A 142 -5.08 13.27 -6.45
C ARG A 142 -6.47 12.78 -6.03
N ASN A 143 -7.36 13.70 -5.75
CA ASN A 143 -8.76 13.43 -5.44
C ASN A 143 -9.65 13.78 -6.62
N GLU A 144 -10.54 12.88 -6.95
CA GLU A 144 -11.51 12.99 -8.03
C GLU A 144 -12.91 12.84 -7.42
N PRO A 145 -13.67 13.94 -7.32
CA PRO A 145 -15.08 13.87 -6.95
C PRO A 145 -15.90 13.15 -8.01
N GLU A 146 -17.02 12.57 -7.60
CA GLU A 146 -18.00 12.02 -8.55
C GLU A 146 -18.42 13.09 -9.56
N ILE A 147 -18.65 12.70 -10.81
CA ILE A 147 -18.86 13.60 -11.96
C ILE A 147 -20.00 14.60 -11.69
N GLU A 148 -21.03 14.16 -11.00
CA GLU A 148 -22.20 14.98 -10.67
C GLU A 148 -21.88 16.14 -9.72
N LEU A 149 -20.82 16.03 -8.95
CA LEU A 149 -20.36 17.01 -7.97
C LEU A 149 -19.27 17.93 -8.49
N GLN A 150 -18.64 17.57 -9.63
CA GLN A 150 -17.58 18.37 -10.23
C GLN A 150 -18.13 19.73 -10.72
N GLY A 151 -17.39 20.81 -10.40
CA GLY A 151 -17.79 22.16 -10.74
C GLY A 151 -18.94 22.75 -9.94
N LYS A 152 -19.64 21.95 -9.10
CA LYS A 152 -20.74 22.41 -8.26
C LYS A 152 -20.35 22.48 -6.78
N ARG A 153 -19.77 21.42 -6.26
CA ARG A 153 -19.44 21.26 -4.84
C ARG A 153 -17.97 20.96 -4.60
N SER A 154 -17.36 20.24 -5.48
CA SER A 154 -15.96 19.85 -5.39
C SER A 154 -15.33 19.77 -6.76
N GLU A 155 -14.05 20.10 -6.84
CA GLU A 155 -13.24 19.96 -8.04
C GLU A 155 -12.11 18.96 -7.81
N ILE A 156 -11.51 18.50 -8.91
CA ILE A 156 -10.30 17.69 -8.84
C ILE A 156 -9.23 18.51 -8.14
N HIS A 157 -8.60 17.93 -7.15
CA HIS A 157 -7.54 18.60 -6.39
C HIS A 157 -6.47 17.62 -5.93
N HIS A 158 -5.34 18.17 -5.51
CA HIS A 158 -4.24 17.41 -4.97
C HIS A 158 -4.10 17.68 -3.47
N GLY A 159 -3.53 16.70 -2.79
CA GLY A 159 -3.26 16.84 -1.37
C GLY A 159 -2.14 15.93 -0.93
N SER A 160 -1.80 16.09 0.33
CA SER A 160 -0.84 15.23 1.00
C SER A 160 -1.45 14.69 2.29
N LEU A 161 -1.08 13.47 2.60
CA LEU A 161 -1.47 12.74 3.79
C LEU A 161 -0.23 12.30 4.53
N TRP A 162 -0.24 12.43 5.83
CA TRP A 162 0.83 11.98 6.71
C TRP A 162 0.23 11.20 7.87
N LEU A 163 0.65 9.94 8.05
CA LEU A 163 0.12 9.01 9.04
C LEU A 163 1.24 8.44 9.89
N GLU A 164 1.04 8.42 11.18
CA GLU A 164 1.86 7.68 12.14
C GLU A 164 1.33 6.26 12.32
N ILE A 165 2.24 5.31 12.33
CA ILE A 165 1.96 3.89 12.50
C ILE A 165 2.60 3.44 13.80
N LEU A 166 1.78 3.08 14.76
CA LEU A 166 2.23 2.59 16.06
C LEU A 166 2.36 1.07 16.03
N GLY A 167 3.61 0.61 16.19
CA GLY A 167 3.94 -0.83 16.27
C GLY A 167 3.99 -1.55 14.91
N GLU A 168 4.49 -2.77 14.92
CA GLU A 168 4.69 -3.58 13.72
C GLU A 168 3.39 -4.16 13.13
N GLY A 169 2.36 -4.28 13.94
CA GLY A 169 1.03 -4.75 13.55
C GLY A 169 -0.04 -3.73 13.90
N PRO A 170 -0.13 -2.60 13.21
CA PRO A 170 -0.99 -1.50 13.62
C PRO A 170 -2.45 -1.92 13.64
N LYS A 171 -3.13 -1.58 14.74
CA LYS A 171 -4.60 -1.69 14.84
C LYS A 171 -5.26 -0.41 14.34
N CYS A 172 -4.60 0.73 14.57
CA CYS A 172 -5.03 2.04 14.10
C CYS A 172 -3.82 2.86 13.66
N MET A 173 -4.07 3.80 12.75
CA MET A 173 -3.12 4.81 12.31
C MET A 173 -3.77 6.17 12.44
N LYS A 174 -3.02 7.19 12.80
CA LYS A 174 -3.51 8.57 12.94
C LYS A 174 -2.58 9.52 12.23
N GLY A 175 -3.14 10.61 11.74
CA GLY A 175 -2.38 11.66 11.12
C GLY A 175 -3.25 12.79 10.61
N HIS A 176 -2.75 13.50 9.64
CA HIS A 176 -3.41 14.67 9.09
C HIS A 176 -3.18 14.76 7.59
N TYR A 177 -4.06 15.49 6.94
CA TYR A 177 -4.00 15.79 5.51
C TYR A 177 -4.14 17.28 5.25
N TRP A 178 -3.67 17.70 4.10
CA TRP A 178 -3.86 19.05 3.56
C TRP A 178 -4.00 18.99 2.05
N THR A 179 -4.68 19.98 1.49
CA THR A 179 -4.99 20.06 0.07
C THR A 179 -4.51 21.38 -0.53
N ASP A 180 -4.33 21.41 -1.85
CA ASP A 180 -4.04 22.62 -2.63
C ASP A 180 -5.16 23.67 -2.58
N ARG A 181 -6.37 23.27 -2.16
CA ARG A 181 -7.51 24.17 -1.92
C ARG A 181 -7.50 24.85 -0.54
N GLY A 182 -6.44 24.64 0.24
CA GLY A 182 -6.30 25.22 1.58
C GLY A 182 -7.09 24.51 2.68
N THR A 183 -7.78 23.41 2.39
CA THR A 183 -8.42 22.59 3.44
C THR A 183 -7.41 21.64 4.07
N ARG A 184 -7.57 21.39 5.35
CA ARG A 184 -6.76 20.47 6.15
C ARG A 184 -7.64 19.77 7.17
N GLY A 185 -7.11 18.69 7.72
CA GLY A 185 -7.86 17.97 8.74
C GLY A 185 -7.10 16.79 9.33
N GLY A 186 -7.69 16.20 10.35
CA GLY A 186 -7.24 14.96 10.93
C GLY A 186 -7.78 13.74 10.17
N MET A 187 -7.02 12.66 10.17
CA MET A 187 -7.46 11.37 9.64
C MET A 187 -7.09 10.26 10.63
N GLN A 188 -8.04 9.40 10.89
CA GLN A 188 -7.83 8.20 11.69
C GLN A 188 -8.28 6.99 10.88
N LEU A 189 -7.43 5.96 10.80
CA LEU A 189 -7.69 4.69 10.14
C LEU A 189 -7.68 3.59 11.20
N CYS A 190 -8.78 2.84 11.31
CA CYS A 190 -8.91 1.70 12.23
C CYS A 190 -9.65 0.54 11.53
N ASP A 191 -9.93 -0.52 12.25
CA ASP A 191 -10.75 -1.64 11.77
C ASP A 191 -10.31 -2.18 10.41
N ARG A 192 -9.18 -2.88 10.37
CA ARG A 192 -8.61 -3.40 9.12
C ARG A 192 -9.22 -4.73 8.69
N VAL A 193 -9.68 -4.81 7.45
CA VAL A 193 -9.98 -6.04 6.73
C VAL A 193 -8.89 -6.33 5.71
N ARG A 194 -8.41 -7.58 5.63
CA ARG A 194 -7.31 -7.97 4.71
C ARG A 194 -7.67 -7.90 3.24
N ARG A 195 -8.96 -7.90 2.92
CA ARG A 195 -9.45 -7.76 1.55
C ARG A 195 -9.30 -6.32 1.05
N CYS A 196 -8.97 -6.16 -0.22
CA CYS A 196 -8.96 -4.87 -0.91
C CYS A 196 -10.26 -4.72 -1.70
N PHE A 197 -11.08 -3.75 -1.34
CA PHE A 197 -12.30 -3.43 -2.06
C PHE A 197 -12.03 -2.40 -3.16
N ASP A 198 -12.76 -2.49 -4.28
CA ASP A 198 -12.55 -1.62 -5.43
C ASP A 198 -13.53 -0.45 -5.47
N CYS A 199 -14.66 -0.50 -4.74
CA CYS A 199 -15.62 0.59 -4.60
C CYS A 199 -16.04 0.81 -3.16
N TYR A 200 -16.64 2.00 -2.92
CA TYR A 200 -17.09 2.44 -1.61
C TYR A 200 -18.18 1.53 -1.03
N GLU A 201 -19.18 1.18 -1.83
CA GLU A 201 -20.36 0.43 -1.43
C GLU A 201 -19.98 -0.95 -0.87
N TYR A 202 -19.13 -1.69 -1.58
CA TYR A 202 -18.66 -3.00 -1.11
C TYR A 202 -17.84 -2.91 0.17
N ALA A 203 -17.03 -1.85 0.31
CA ALA A 203 -16.30 -1.62 1.56
C ALA A 203 -17.28 -1.27 2.69
N HIS A 204 -18.26 -0.40 2.42
CA HIS A 204 -19.26 0.02 3.38
C HIS A 204 -20.05 -1.16 3.93
N ASP A 205 -20.55 -2.01 3.04
CA ASP A 205 -21.31 -3.22 3.42
C ASP A 205 -20.47 -4.19 4.24
N ALA A 206 -19.24 -4.43 3.83
CA ALA A 206 -18.34 -5.35 4.54
C ALA A 206 -17.97 -4.88 5.96
N PHE A 207 -17.96 -3.57 6.22
CA PHE A 207 -17.67 -3.03 7.55
C PHE A 207 -18.92 -2.84 8.43
N ASN A 208 -20.10 -2.76 7.86
CA ASN A 208 -21.34 -2.54 8.61
C ASN A 208 -22.22 -3.79 8.71
N CYS A 209 -22.06 -4.79 7.81
CA CYS A 209 -22.78 -6.08 7.83
C CYS A 209 -21.80 -7.25 7.69
N PRO A 210 -21.00 -7.57 8.72
CA PRO A 210 -19.96 -8.60 8.60
C PRO A 210 -20.48 -10.03 8.40
N GLU A 211 -21.74 -10.32 8.67
CA GLU A 211 -22.28 -11.68 8.59
C GLU A 211 -22.85 -12.10 7.23
N THR A 212 -23.21 -11.16 6.36
CA THR A 212 -23.86 -11.48 5.06
C THR A 212 -22.87 -11.63 3.91
N SER A 213 -21.64 -11.16 4.06
CA SER A 213 -20.66 -11.12 2.96
C SER A 213 -19.90 -12.42 2.72
N LEU A 214 -19.96 -13.39 3.65
CA LEU A 214 -19.23 -14.65 3.52
C LEU A 214 -20.02 -15.76 2.79
N GLU A 215 -21.33 -15.71 2.75
CA GLU A 215 -22.17 -16.74 2.10
C GLU A 215 -22.47 -16.48 0.61
N ASN A 216 -22.46 -15.24 0.16
CA ASN A 216 -22.78 -14.90 -1.24
C ASN A 216 -21.59 -14.99 -2.21
N GLU A 217 -20.37 -15.18 -1.74
CA GLU A 217 -19.16 -15.15 -2.59
C GLU A 217 -18.73 -16.50 -3.16
N SER A 218 -19.27 -17.62 -2.70
CA SER A 218 -19.07 -18.91 -3.37
C SER A 218 -19.82 -19.02 -4.70
N GLN A 219 -20.72 -18.08 -5.03
CA GLN A 219 -21.56 -18.11 -6.25
C GLN A 219 -21.32 -16.97 -7.26
N LYS A 220 -20.56 -15.92 -6.92
CA LYS A 220 -20.25 -14.81 -7.86
C LYS A 220 -18.75 -14.61 -8.06
N GLY A 221 -18.08 -15.63 -8.54
CA GLY A 221 -16.80 -15.48 -9.20
C GLY A 221 -16.99 -14.77 -10.55
N ALA A 222 -16.27 -13.65 -10.76
CA ALA A 222 -16.07 -12.99 -12.04
C ALA A 222 -17.28 -12.24 -12.65
N GLU A 223 -17.69 -11.11 -12.04
CA GLU A 223 -18.25 -9.97 -12.79
C GLU A 223 -18.57 -8.86 -11.79
N GLY A 224 -17.60 -8.05 -11.47
CA GLY A 224 -17.77 -6.94 -10.54
C GLY A 224 -17.30 -5.62 -11.14
N THR A 225 -17.96 -5.12 -12.14
CA THR A 225 -17.95 -3.70 -12.45
C THR A 225 -18.85 -2.99 -11.43
N CYS A 226 -18.30 -1.95 -10.77
CA CYS A 226 -19.12 -1.03 -9.99
C CYS A 226 -20.21 -0.44 -10.90
N PRO A 227 -21.45 -0.28 -10.41
CA PRO A 227 -22.52 0.38 -11.15
C PRO A 227 -22.15 1.83 -11.49
#